data_93b88bb24e9901de786302a61e7382bf
#
_entry.id   93b88bb24e9901de786302a61e7382bf
#
_cell.length_a   1.000
_cell.length_b   1.000
_cell.length_c   1.000
_cell.angle_alpha   90.00
_cell.angle_beta   90.00
_cell.angle_gamma   90.00
#
_symmetry.space_group_name_H-M   'P 1'
#
loop_
_entity.id
_entity.type
_entity.pdbx_description
1 polymer ?
#
loop_
_entity_poly.entity_id
_entity_poly.type
_entity_poly.pdbx_seq_one_letter_code
_entity_poly.pdbx_strand_id
1 'polypeptide(L)'
;MSKRDDLIVKYAADIKEKFGEDPNMDLLTKVTVGLGPSIYNLDSSKVSGSDEKELNTVKNNYLINKLGLSDSPNLMEAINGIIDTYGRSDKNKHRAVIYYMLCKQFGKESVYR
;
A
#
# COMPACT_ATOMS: atom_id res chain seq x y z
N MET A 1 -10.65 18.10 -11.36
CA MET A 1 -10.38 16.95 -10.50
C MET A 1 -9.36 17.32 -9.45
N SER A 2 -9.41 16.69 -8.29
CA SER A 2 -8.47 16.98 -7.22
C SER A 2 -7.15 16.24 -7.45
N LYS A 3 -6.08 16.70 -6.78
CA LYS A 3 -4.81 15.99 -6.80
C LYS A 3 -4.96 14.55 -6.31
N ARG A 4 -5.83 14.34 -5.31
CA ARG A 4 -6.09 12.98 -4.80
C ARG A 4 -6.68 12.09 -5.88
N ASP A 5 -7.65 12.58 -6.65
CA ASP A 5 -8.26 11.81 -7.72
C ASP A 5 -7.24 11.44 -8.79
N ASP A 6 -6.36 12.37 -9.14
CA ASP A 6 -5.30 12.11 -10.12
C ASP A 6 -4.34 11.03 -9.61
N LEU A 7 -4.00 11.06 -8.31
CA LEU A 7 -3.15 10.04 -7.72
C LEU A 7 -3.85 8.68 -7.69
N ILE A 8 -5.15 8.64 -7.40
CA ILE A 8 -5.90 7.37 -7.40
C ILE A 8 -5.88 6.73 -8.79
N VAL A 9 -6.03 7.52 -9.84
CA VAL A 9 -5.92 7.02 -11.22
C VAL A 9 -4.53 6.42 -11.47
N LYS A 10 -3.49 7.09 -10.99
CA LYS A 10 -2.12 6.61 -11.11
C LYS A 10 -1.90 5.31 -10.34
N TYR A 11 -2.43 5.22 -9.12
CA TYR A 11 -2.33 3.99 -8.32
C TYR A 11 -3.06 2.83 -9.00
N ALA A 12 -4.24 3.10 -9.57
CA ALA A 12 -5.00 2.08 -10.28
C ALA A 12 -4.21 1.54 -11.48
N ALA A 13 -3.54 2.41 -12.22
CA ALA A 13 -2.71 2.02 -13.34
C ALA A 13 -1.54 1.13 -12.88
N ASP A 14 -0.91 1.46 -11.76
CA ASP A 14 0.17 0.64 -11.21
C ASP A 14 -0.31 -0.75 -10.80
N ILE A 15 -1.50 -0.83 -10.20
CA ILE A 15 -2.06 -2.14 -9.81
C ILE A 15 -2.28 -3.02 -11.04
N LYS A 16 -2.82 -2.45 -12.12
CA LYS A 16 -3.01 -3.20 -13.36
C LYS A 16 -1.69 -3.63 -13.97
N GLU A 17 -0.73 -2.71 -14.04
CA GLU A 17 0.54 -2.95 -14.71
C GLU A 17 1.46 -3.87 -13.92
N LYS A 18 1.60 -3.64 -12.63
CA LYS A 18 2.58 -4.35 -11.80
C LYS A 18 2.03 -5.62 -11.17
N PHE A 19 0.74 -5.67 -10.88
CA PHE A 19 0.10 -6.81 -10.21
C PHE A 19 -0.86 -7.57 -11.11
N GLY A 20 -1.14 -7.05 -12.31
CA GLY A 20 -1.93 -7.77 -13.30
C GLY A 20 -3.40 -7.96 -12.92
N GLU A 21 -3.96 -7.09 -12.10
CA GLU A 21 -5.36 -7.20 -11.70
C GLU A 21 -6.10 -5.88 -11.79
N ASP A 22 -7.42 -5.94 -11.93
CA ASP A 22 -8.27 -4.77 -11.93
C ASP A 22 -8.52 -4.33 -10.48
N PRO A 23 -8.19 -3.07 -10.12
CA PRO A 23 -8.37 -2.63 -8.75
C PRO A 23 -9.84 -2.42 -8.39
N ASN A 24 -10.17 -2.72 -7.13
CA ASN A 24 -11.43 -2.30 -6.54
C ASN A 24 -11.30 -0.80 -6.22
N MET A 25 -11.93 0.04 -7.03
CA MET A 25 -11.77 1.49 -6.93
C MET A 25 -12.33 2.05 -5.61
N ASP A 26 -13.38 1.45 -5.07
CA ASP A 26 -13.93 1.86 -3.80
C ASP A 26 -12.91 1.64 -2.67
N LEU A 27 -12.33 0.45 -2.61
CA LEU A 27 -11.31 0.13 -1.62
C LEU A 27 -10.07 0.99 -1.79
N LEU A 28 -9.59 1.14 -3.02
CA LEU A 28 -8.41 1.95 -3.30
C LEU A 28 -8.61 3.41 -2.88
N THR A 29 -9.79 3.95 -3.15
CA THR A 29 -10.14 5.31 -2.73
C THR A 29 -10.09 5.42 -1.20
N LYS A 30 -10.68 4.46 -0.50
CA LYS A 30 -10.70 4.47 0.96
C LYS A 30 -9.30 4.33 1.56
N VAL A 31 -8.46 3.47 1.00
CA VAL A 31 -7.06 3.34 1.43
C VAL A 31 -6.33 4.68 1.24
N THR A 32 -6.52 5.31 0.10
CA THR A 32 -5.88 6.59 -0.20
C THR A 32 -6.34 7.68 0.75
N VAL A 33 -7.64 7.78 1.01
CA VAL A 33 -8.19 8.76 1.96
C VAL A 33 -7.62 8.51 3.37
N GLY A 34 -7.48 7.25 3.75
CA GLY A 34 -6.94 6.89 5.07
C GLY A 34 -5.49 7.29 5.27
N LEU A 35 -4.73 7.43 4.19
CA LEU A 35 -3.35 7.90 4.27
C LEU A 35 -3.25 9.41 4.50
N GLY A 36 -4.33 10.16 4.21
CA GLY A 36 -4.37 11.58 4.41
C GLY A 36 -3.37 12.34 3.54
N PRO A 37 -2.85 13.49 4.02
CA PRO A 37 -1.96 14.33 3.21
C PRO A 37 -0.58 13.71 2.92
N SER A 38 -0.24 12.59 3.55
CA SER A 38 1.05 11.93 3.27
C SER A 38 1.23 11.55 1.81
N ILE A 39 0.14 11.37 1.06
CA ILE A 39 0.20 11.03 -0.37
C ILE A 39 0.80 12.16 -1.22
N TYR A 40 0.79 13.40 -0.70
CA TYR A 40 1.35 14.56 -1.40
C TYR A 40 2.81 14.82 -1.07
N ASN A 41 3.37 14.10 -0.10
CA ASN A 41 4.76 14.26 0.35
C ASN A 41 5.62 13.23 -0.37
N LEU A 42 6.70 13.70 -1.01
CA LEU A 42 7.59 12.82 -1.79
C LEU A 42 8.17 11.67 -0.96
N ASP A 43 8.48 11.92 0.32
CA ASP A 43 9.10 10.90 1.16
C ASP A 43 8.07 9.91 1.71
N SER A 44 6.94 10.41 2.21
CA SER A 44 5.94 9.56 2.86
C SER A 44 4.96 8.91 1.90
N SER A 45 4.88 9.38 0.65
CA SER A 45 3.97 8.80 -0.35
C SER A 45 4.46 7.47 -0.92
N LYS A 46 5.73 7.15 -0.72
CA LYS A 46 6.37 5.97 -1.30
C LYS A 46 7.03 5.14 -0.21
N VAL A 47 7.26 3.86 -0.51
CA VAL A 47 7.92 2.93 0.41
C VAL A 47 9.25 2.51 -0.19
N SER A 48 10.33 2.62 0.60
CA SER A 48 11.64 2.12 0.18
C SER A 48 11.74 0.63 0.45
N GLY A 49 11.94 -0.17 -0.59
CA GLY A 49 12.04 -1.62 -0.47
C GLY A 49 13.35 -2.10 0.17
N SER A 50 14.35 -1.22 0.30
CA SER A 50 15.65 -1.55 0.88
C SER A 50 15.85 -0.99 2.29
N ASP A 51 14.87 -0.25 2.82
CA ASP A 51 14.96 0.36 4.15
C ASP A 51 14.16 -0.47 5.16
N GLU A 52 14.86 -1.22 6.01
CA GLU A 52 14.21 -2.06 7.01
C GLU A 52 13.33 -1.27 7.97
N LYS A 53 13.71 -0.04 8.31
CA LYS A 53 12.89 0.81 9.18
C LYS A 53 11.55 1.10 8.53
N GLU A 54 11.56 1.40 7.24
CA GLU A 54 10.33 1.66 6.48
C GLU A 54 9.46 0.41 6.42
N LEU A 55 10.05 -0.75 6.17
CA LEU A 55 9.30 -2.01 6.13
C LEU A 55 8.70 -2.34 7.49
N ASN A 56 9.45 -2.12 8.58
CA ASN A 56 8.93 -2.30 9.93
C ASN A 56 7.81 -1.31 10.25
N THR A 57 7.91 -0.08 9.74
CA THR A 57 6.84 0.92 9.90
C THR A 57 5.56 0.44 9.22
N VAL A 58 5.66 -0.09 8.00
CA VAL A 58 4.49 -0.65 7.30
C VAL A 58 3.89 -1.79 8.13
N LYS A 59 4.71 -2.70 8.63
CA LYS A 59 4.23 -3.81 9.45
C LYS A 59 3.51 -3.30 10.71
N ASN A 60 4.17 -2.45 11.48
CA ASN A 60 3.67 -2.04 12.80
C ASN A 60 2.49 -1.08 12.70
N ASN A 61 2.59 -0.06 11.86
CA ASN A 61 1.56 0.98 11.79
C ASN A 61 0.37 0.57 10.94
N TYR A 62 0.59 -0.20 9.91
CA TYR A 62 -0.48 -0.59 9.00
C TYR A 62 -1.04 -1.98 9.32
N LEU A 63 -0.20 -3.02 9.23
CA LEU A 63 -0.70 -4.38 9.39
C LEU A 63 -1.18 -4.68 10.81
N ILE A 64 -0.42 -4.26 11.81
CA ILE A 64 -0.77 -4.53 13.21
C ILE A 64 -1.78 -3.52 13.72
N ASN A 65 -1.47 -2.23 13.66
CA ASN A 65 -2.32 -1.20 14.27
C ASN A 65 -3.59 -0.93 13.46
N LYS A 66 -3.49 -0.74 12.15
CA LYS A 66 -4.65 -0.39 11.32
C LYS A 66 -5.50 -1.60 10.99
N LEU A 67 -4.89 -2.69 10.52
CA LEU A 67 -5.62 -3.88 10.11
C LEU A 67 -5.91 -4.83 11.27
N GLY A 68 -5.27 -4.64 12.41
CA GLY A 68 -5.52 -5.46 13.59
C GLY A 68 -4.94 -6.85 13.54
N LEU A 69 -3.88 -7.05 12.75
CA LEU A 69 -3.23 -8.36 12.63
C LEU A 69 -2.28 -8.59 13.80
N SER A 70 -2.10 -9.85 14.18
CA SER A 70 -1.12 -10.23 15.19
C SER A 70 0.28 -10.28 14.56
N ASP A 71 1.29 -9.86 15.34
CA ASP A 71 2.67 -9.89 14.86
C ASP A 71 3.11 -11.33 14.57
N SER A 72 3.63 -11.57 13.38
CA SER A 72 4.14 -12.87 12.97
C SER A 72 5.10 -12.69 11.80
N PRO A 73 5.97 -13.69 11.52
CA PRO A 73 6.86 -13.64 10.36
C PRO A 73 6.10 -13.50 9.02
N ASN A 74 4.86 -13.96 8.95
CA ASN A 74 4.06 -13.87 7.74
C ASN A 74 3.82 -12.43 7.30
N LEU A 75 3.78 -11.47 8.24
CA LEU A 75 3.54 -10.07 7.91
C LEU A 75 4.68 -9.51 7.07
N MET A 76 5.91 -9.73 7.50
CA MET A 76 7.07 -9.25 6.75
C MET A 76 7.23 -9.98 5.42
N GLU A 77 6.94 -11.28 5.37
CA GLU A 77 6.95 -12.04 4.12
C GLU A 77 5.98 -11.46 3.11
N ALA A 78 4.77 -11.11 3.56
CA ALA A 78 3.77 -10.50 2.68
C ALA A 78 4.24 -9.14 2.15
N ILE A 79 4.82 -8.31 3.01
CA ILE A 79 5.34 -7.01 2.60
C ILE A 79 6.44 -7.20 1.53
N ASN A 80 7.40 -8.07 1.79
CA ASN A 80 8.48 -8.32 0.83
C ASN A 80 7.98 -8.91 -0.48
N GLY A 81 6.99 -9.79 -0.42
CA GLY A 81 6.39 -10.37 -1.63
C GLY A 81 5.73 -9.31 -2.51
N ILE A 82 5.01 -8.38 -1.90
CA ILE A 82 4.36 -7.29 -2.63
C ILE A 82 5.41 -6.35 -3.21
N ILE A 83 6.44 -6.01 -2.44
CA ILE A 83 7.53 -5.15 -2.92
C ILE A 83 8.25 -5.79 -4.11
N ASP A 84 8.54 -7.09 -4.04
CA ASP A 84 9.19 -7.80 -5.14
C ASP A 84 8.32 -7.82 -6.40
N THR A 85 7.02 -8.03 -6.24
CA THR A 85 6.09 -8.01 -7.38
C THR A 85 5.97 -6.61 -7.98
N TYR A 86 5.93 -5.59 -7.15
CA TYR A 86 5.88 -4.19 -7.58
C TYR A 86 7.15 -3.83 -8.35
N GLY A 87 8.28 -4.39 -7.93
CA GLY A 87 9.60 -4.09 -8.45
C GLY A 87 10.45 -3.46 -7.37
N ARG A 88 11.33 -4.25 -6.73
CA ARG A 88 12.08 -3.78 -5.57
C ARG A 88 12.95 -2.56 -5.89
N SER A 89 13.48 -2.48 -7.11
CA SER A 89 14.29 -1.36 -7.55
C SER A 89 13.49 -0.16 -8.06
N ASP A 90 12.17 -0.30 -8.16
CA ASP A 90 11.31 0.80 -8.60
C ASP A 90 11.28 1.88 -7.52
N LYS A 91 11.67 3.08 -7.88
CA LYS A 91 11.69 4.22 -6.96
C LYS A 91 10.31 4.78 -6.67
N ASN A 92 9.31 4.38 -7.44
CA ASN A 92 7.95 4.88 -7.33
C ASN A 92 6.99 3.84 -6.77
N LYS A 93 7.42 3.10 -5.74
CA LYS A 93 6.54 2.16 -5.04
C LYS A 93 5.60 2.94 -4.11
N HIS A 94 4.42 3.29 -4.62
CA HIS A 94 3.47 4.11 -3.89
C HIS A 94 2.91 3.37 -2.68
N ARG A 95 2.92 4.05 -1.54
CA ARG A 95 2.42 3.49 -0.28
C ARG A 95 0.96 3.04 -0.41
N ALA A 96 0.13 3.83 -1.09
CA ALA A 96 -1.29 3.50 -1.28
C ALA A 96 -1.47 2.16 -2.00
N VAL A 97 -0.66 1.89 -3.01
CA VAL A 97 -0.72 0.62 -3.75
C VAL A 97 -0.31 -0.54 -2.84
N ILE A 98 0.78 -0.38 -2.11
CA ILE A 98 1.27 -1.43 -1.20
C ILE A 98 0.23 -1.71 -0.12
N TYR A 99 -0.34 -0.68 0.49
CA TYR A 99 -1.36 -0.85 1.53
C TYR A 99 -2.62 -1.50 0.98
N TYR A 100 -3.05 -1.10 -0.21
CA TYR A 100 -4.19 -1.73 -0.88
C TYR A 100 -3.96 -3.23 -1.09
N MET A 101 -2.81 -3.60 -1.64
CA MET A 101 -2.49 -5.00 -1.91
C MET A 101 -2.40 -5.82 -0.62
N LEU A 102 -1.80 -5.26 0.44
CA LEU A 102 -1.72 -5.92 1.73
C LEU A 102 -3.11 -6.13 2.35
N CYS A 103 -3.96 -5.12 2.28
CA CYS A 103 -5.33 -5.21 2.80
C CYS A 103 -6.09 -6.35 2.12
N LYS A 104 -5.98 -6.45 0.81
CA LYS A 104 -6.64 -7.53 0.05
C LYS A 104 -6.05 -8.89 0.38
N GLN A 105 -4.74 -8.98 0.49
CA GLN A 105 -4.07 -10.25 0.76
C GLN A 105 -4.49 -10.85 2.11
N PHE A 106 -4.68 -10.01 3.12
CA PHE A 106 -5.10 -10.46 4.44
C PHE A 106 -6.62 -10.45 4.65
N GLY A 107 -7.38 -10.08 3.63
CA GLY A 107 -8.85 -10.09 3.72
C GLY A 107 -9.39 -9.10 4.72
N LYS A 108 -8.76 -7.94 4.88
CA LYS A 108 -9.12 -6.93 5.88
C LYS A 108 -9.85 -5.72 5.30
N GLU A 109 -10.52 -5.88 4.17
CA GLU A 109 -11.26 -4.79 3.51
C GLU A 109 -12.32 -4.18 4.44
N SER A 110 -12.85 -4.95 5.37
CA SER A 110 -13.86 -4.46 6.30
C SER A 110 -13.37 -3.32 7.22
N VAL A 111 -12.06 -3.17 7.37
CA VAL A 111 -11.47 -2.06 8.14
C VAL A 111 -11.83 -0.71 7.50
N TYR A 112 -12.09 -0.70 6.21
CA TYR A 112 -12.38 0.51 5.42
C TYR A 112 -13.87 0.71 5.12
N ARG A 113 -14.74 0.08 5.85
CA ARG A 113 -16.17 0.30 5.68
C ARG A 113 -16.65 1.63 6.22
#